data_b5dd5e73a1f44916a1936bb5ac350179
#
_entry.id   b5dd5e73a1f44916a1936bb5ac350179
#
_cell.length_a   1.000
_cell.length_b   1.000
_cell.length_c   1.000
_cell.angle_alpha   90.00
_cell.angle_beta   90.00
_cell.angle_gamma   90.00
#
_symmetry.space_group_name_H-M   'P 1'
#
loop_
_entity.id
_entity.type
_entity.pdbx_description
1 polymer ?
#
loop_
_entity_poly.entity_id
_entity_poly.type
_entity_poly.pdbx_seq_one_letter_code
_entity_poly.pdbx_strand_id
1 'polypeptide(L)'
;MKFYDCKTAPSPRRARIFIAEKNIAIEHIEVDLRNAEQMGNAFRKINAYCTVPVLELDNGTRLTTTAGIWQYLETAHPEPALMGTTAEQKGIIADLQWRIETGGFMAMGEYLRNSAPAMKGRALTGTVNYEQIPELAVRGKDRLTHFFDDIDELIGTKPYVAGETFSVADIDLLVVIDFAKWRKITLPKTAVNAWRWYETVSARPSTQSVEPVSR
;
A
#
# COMPACT_ATOMS: atom_id res chain seq x y z
N MET A 1 21.13 -5.04 2.94
CA MET A 1 20.04 -4.21 2.35
C MET A 1 19.54 -3.21 3.38
N LYS A 2 19.06 -2.01 2.94
CA LYS A 2 18.45 -0.99 3.79
C LYS A 2 17.06 -0.63 3.26
N PHE A 3 16.10 -0.53 4.17
CA PHE A 3 14.73 -0.19 3.83
C PHE A 3 14.36 1.17 4.43
N TYR A 4 14.24 2.18 3.57
CA TYR A 4 13.81 3.52 3.95
C TYR A 4 12.29 3.54 4.04
N ASP A 5 11.80 3.80 5.24
CA ASP A 5 10.44 3.58 5.68
C ASP A 5 9.79 4.85 6.22
N CYS A 6 8.49 4.83 6.39
CA CYS A 6 7.75 5.73 7.25
C CYS A 6 6.60 4.94 7.87
N LYS A 7 6.63 4.76 9.19
CA LYS A 7 5.67 3.92 9.94
C LYS A 7 4.21 4.31 9.69
N THR A 8 3.96 5.59 9.45
CA THR A 8 2.58 6.10 9.23
C THR A 8 2.15 6.10 7.77
N ALA A 9 3.03 5.76 6.82
CA ALA A 9 2.70 5.82 5.40
C ALA A 9 2.18 4.47 4.85
N PRO A 10 1.13 4.47 4.00
CA PRO A 10 0.53 3.24 3.49
C PRO A 10 1.45 2.46 2.54
N SER A 11 2.15 3.13 1.63
CA SER A 11 3.02 2.43 0.67
C SER A 11 4.19 1.68 1.33
N PRO A 12 4.94 2.25 2.28
CA PRO A 12 5.91 1.50 3.07
C PRO A 12 5.29 0.34 3.86
N ARG A 13 4.08 0.51 4.45
CA ARG A 13 3.41 -0.56 5.18
C ARG A 13 3.16 -1.78 4.30
N ARG A 14 2.80 -1.59 3.04
CA ARG A 14 2.66 -2.68 2.06
C ARG A 14 3.95 -3.51 1.94
N ALA A 15 5.09 -2.82 1.82
CA ALA A 15 6.40 -3.48 1.74
C ALA A 15 6.80 -4.13 3.07
N ARG A 16 6.51 -3.50 4.24
CA ARG A 16 6.78 -4.09 5.55
C ARG A 16 6.05 -5.41 5.77
N ILE A 17 4.75 -5.47 5.42
CA ILE A 17 3.97 -6.73 5.54
C ILE A 17 4.60 -7.82 4.66
N PHE A 18 4.98 -7.48 3.43
CA PHE A 18 5.63 -8.41 2.52
C PHE A 18 6.98 -8.93 3.09
N ILE A 19 7.81 -8.04 3.60
CA ILE A 19 9.09 -8.36 4.24
C ILE A 19 8.87 -9.28 5.45
N ALA A 20 7.85 -8.99 6.27
CA ALA A 20 7.51 -9.79 7.44
C ALA A 20 6.97 -11.18 7.06
N GLU A 21 6.10 -11.30 6.04
CA GLU A 21 5.61 -12.58 5.53
C GLU A 21 6.76 -13.48 5.03
N LYS A 22 7.78 -12.90 4.43
CA LYS A 22 8.95 -13.63 3.95
C LYS A 22 10.03 -13.82 5.02
N ASN A 23 9.81 -13.30 6.22
CA ASN A 23 10.77 -13.36 7.33
C ASN A 23 12.18 -12.88 6.93
N ILE A 24 12.27 -11.78 6.17
CA ILE A 24 13.52 -11.21 5.68
C ILE A 24 14.05 -10.19 6.70
N ALA A 25 15.28 -10.40 7.17
CA ALA A 25 15.97 -9.43 8.03
C ALA A 25 16.55 -8.28 7.18
N ILE A 26 16.04 -7.06 7.39
CA ILE A 26 16.47 -5.84 6.69
C ILE A 26 16.66 -4.71 7.72
N GLU A 27 17.68 -3.88 7.54
CA GLU A 27 17.86 -2.65 8.31
C GLU A 27 16.78 -1.63 7.95
N HIS A 28 15.97 -1.19 8.93
CA HIS A 28 14.95 -0.16 8.73
C HIS A 28 15.48 1.23 9.06
N ILE A 29 15.29 2.17 8.14
CA ILE A 29 15.66 3.59 8.30
C ILE A 29 14.37 4.40 8.21
N GLU A 30 13.95 4.99 9.35
CA GLU A 30 12.76 5.85 9.39
C GLU A 30 13.02 7.17 8.67
N VAL A 31 12.07 7.60 7.86
CA VAL A 31 12.07 8.89 7.13
C VAL A 31 10.93 9.74 7.65
N ASP A 32 11.22 10.88 8.23
CA ASP A 32 10.25 11.80 8.81
C ASP A 32 9.48 12.61 7.75
N LEU A 33 8.39 12.04 7.25
CA LEU A 33 7.53 12.72 6.27
C LEU A 33 6.78 13.92 6.85
N ARG A 34 6.62 14.01 8.18
CA ARG A 34 5.94 15.15 8.82
C ARG A 34 6.79 16.41 8.72
N ASN A 35 8.09 16.26 8.90
CA ASN A 35 9.05 17.34 8.76
C ASN A 35 9.63 17.45 7.33
N ALA A 36 9.00 16.78 6.36
CA ALA A 36 9.38 16.82 4.95
C ALA A 36 10.83 16.37 4.69
N GLU A 37 11.40 15.46 5.49
CA GLU A 37 12.75 14.94 5.33
C GLU A 37 13.01 14.40 3.93
N GLN A 38 12.00 13.75 3.31
CA GLN A 38 12.07 13.24 1.94
C GLN A 38 12.32 14.34 0.89
N MET A 39 12.08 15.61 1.23
CA MET A 39 12.32 16.75 0.34
C MET A 39 13.73 17.32 0.50
N GLY A 40 14.46 16.90 1.53
CA GLY A 40 15.83 17.38 1.81
C GLY A 40 16.87 16.83 0.84
N ASN A 41 17.98 17.54 0.69
CA ASN A 41 19.06 17.19 -0.24
C ASN A 41 19.69 15.81 0.07
N ALA A 42 19.69 15.40 1.34
CA ALA A 42 20.21 14.09 1.73
C ALA A 42 19.35 12.97 1.16
N PHE A 43 18.03 13.04 1.35
CA PHE A 43 17.11 12.01 0.84
C PHE A 43 16.97 12.05 -0.68
N ARG A 44 17.05 13.23 -1.33
CA ARG A 44 17.05 13.34 -2.80
C ARG A 44 18.20 12.56 -3.46
N LYS A 45 19.32 12.38 -2.78
CA LYS A 45 20.43 11.52 -3.25
C LYS A 45 20.09 10.03 -3.15
N ILE A 46 19.14 9.66 -2.27
CA ILE A 46 18.65 8.29 -2.12
C ILE A 46 17.54 8.03 -3.14
N ASN A 47 16.54 8.93 -3.19
CA ASN A 47 15.44 8.86 -4.15
C ASN A 47 15.09 10.27 -4.65
N ALA A 48 15.44 10.54 -5.90
CA ALA A 48 15.17 11.81 -6.56
C ALA A 48 13.66 12.13 -6.71
N TYR A 49 12.79 11.09 -6.61
CA TYR A 49 11.34 11.28 -6.65
C TYR A 49 10.76 11.74 -5.30
N CYS A 50 11.58 11.80 -4.22
CA CYS A 50 11.14 12.24 -2.89
C CYS A 50 9.97 11.43 -2.33
N THR A 51 9.99 10.13 -2.50
CA THR A 51 8.95 9.19 -2.05
C THR A 51 9.53 8.03 -1.25
N VAL A 52 8.73 7.45 -0.37
CA VAL A 52 8.98 6.19 0.33
C VAL A 52 7.92 5.16 -0.11
N PRO A 53 8.24 3.85 -0.06
CA PRO A 53 9.46 3.22 0.41
C PRO A 53 10.61 3.28 -0.60
N VAL A 54 11.84 3.02 -0.10
CA VAL A 54 13.01 2.70 -0.93
C VAL A 54 13.70 1.48 -0.34
N LEU A 55 14.07 0.53 -1.18
CA LEU A 55 14.96 -0.58 -0.82
C LEU A 55 16.32 -0.35 -1.49
N GLU A 56 17.36 -0.15 -0.69
CA GLU A 56 18.74 -0.08 -1.14
C GLU A 56 19.39 -1.46 -0.97
N LEU A 57 19.83 -2.03 -2.09
CA LEU A 57 20.50 -3.31 -2.15
C LEU A 57 21.98 -3.16 -1.72
N ASP A 58 22.64 -4.27 -1.40
CA ASP A 58 24.03 -4.26 -0.95
C ASP A 58 25.02 -3.77 -2.03
N ASN A 59 24.63 -3.84 -3.30
CA ASN A 59 25.40 -3.28 -4.42
C ASN A 59 25.11 -1.80 -4.72
N GLY A 60 24.28 -1.15 -3.88
CA GLY A 60 23.89 0.26 -4.03
C GLY A 60 22.73 0.53 -4.98
N THR A 61 22.16 -0.50 -5.64
CA THR A 61 20.95 -0.33 -6.45
C THR A 61 19.76 0.04 -5.56
N ARG A 62 18.92 0.98 -6.01
CA ARG A 62 17.77 1.47 -5.26
C ARG A 62 16.47 1.20 -6.01
N LEU A 63 15.56 0.51 -5.34
CA LEU A 63 14.21 0.26 -5.81
C LEU A 63 13.26 1.20 -5.07
N THR A 64 12.56 2.06 -5.82
CA THR A 64 11.83 3.21 -5.26
C THR A 64 10.31 3.07 -5.35
N THR A 65 9.81 1.91 -5.74
CA THR A 65 8.38 1.60 -5.79
C THR A 65 8.07 0.31 -5.06
N THR A 66 6.90 0.21 -4.48
CA THR A 66 6.42 -1.03 -3.83
C THR A 66 6.47 -2.21 -4.80
N ALA A 67 6.02 -2.00 -6.04
CA ALA A 67 6.03 -3.05 -7.07
C ALA A 67 7.45 -3.56 -7.40
N GLY A 68 8.41 -2.64 -7.57
CA GLY A 68 9.81 -3.01 -7.83
C GLY A 68 10.45 -3.75 -6.65
N ILE A 69 10.16 -3.31 -5.41
CA ILE A 69 10.62 -3.97 -4.19
C ILE A 69 10.07 -5.39 -4.11
N TRP A 70 8.78 -5.57 -4.34
CA TRP A 70 8.15 -6.89 -4.30
C TRP A 70 8.70 -7.84 -5.36
N GLN A 71 8.85 -7.38 -6.61
CA GLN A 71 9.42 -8.18 -7.68
C GLN A 71 10.84 -8.67 -7.34
N TYR A 72 11.66 -7.79 -6.79
CA TYR A 72 13.01 -8.17 -6.37
C TYR A 72 12.98 -9.20 -5.23
N LEU A 73 12.23 -8.90 -4.16
CA LEU A 73 12.19 -9.75 -2.97
C LEU A 73 11.51 -11.10 -3.25
N GLU A 74 10.47 -11.15 -4.11
CA GLU A 74 9.83 -12.39 -4.52
C GLU A 74 10.79 -13.29 -5.28
N THR A 75 11.61 -12.69 -6.15
CA THR A 75 12.61 -13.45 -6.94
C THR A 75 13.79 -13.91 -6.09
N ALA A 76 14.27 -13.04 -5.19
CA ALA A 76 15.41 -13.34 -4.31
C ALA A 76 15.04 -14.30 -3.17
N HIS A 77 13.79 -14.28 -2.73
CA HIS A 77 13.23 -15.09 -1.65
C HIS A 77 11.89 -15.68 -2.11
N PRO A 78 11.87 -16.75 -2.93
CA PRO A 78 10.64 -17.23 -3.56
C PRO A 78 9.61 -17.78 -2.58
N GLU A 79 10.04 -18.27 -1.41
CA GLU A 79 9.11 -18.83 -0.42
C GLU A 79 8.91 -17.93 0.83
N PRO A 80 7.67 -17.85 1.32
CA PRO A 80 6.42 -18.28 0.69
C PRO A 80 6.10 -17.45 -0.56
N ALA A 81 5.51 -18.09 -1.60
CA ALA A 81 5.15 -17.39 -2.83
C ALA A 81 3.97 -16.41 -2.59
N LEU A 82 4.22 -15.12 -2.70
CA LEU A 82 3.19 -14.07 -2.49
C LEU A 82 2.68 -13.45 -3.80
N MET A 83 3.35 -13.75 -4.93
CA MET A 83 2.98 -13.24 -6.25
C MET A 83 2.57 -14.35 -7.23
N GLY A 84 2.25 -15.55 -6.69
CA GLY A 84 1.82 -16.71 -7.44
C GLY A 84 2.96 -17.56 -8.02
N THR A 85 2.70 -18.85 -8.17
CA THR A 85 3.66 -19.84 -8.67
C THR A 85 3.43 -20.21 -10.15
N THR A 86 2.17 -20.19 -10.60
CA THR A 86 1.80 -20.47 -11.99
C THR A 86 1.59 -19.17 -12.78
N ALA A 87 1.65 -19.27 -14.12
CA ALA A 87 1.37 -18.13 -14.99
C ALA A 87 -0.05 -17.55 -14.76
N GLU A 88 -1.04 -18.44 -14.54
CA GLU A 88 -2.41 -18.04 -14.25
C GLU A 88 -2.51 -17.28 -12.92
N GLN A 89 -1.97 -17.83 -11.83
CA GLN A 89 -1.96 -17.17 -10.53
C GLN A 89 -1.27 -15.80 -10.59
N LYS A 90 -0.13 -15.71 -11.26
CA LYS A 90 0.60 -14.44 -11.45
C LYS A 90 -0.24 -13.42 -12.18
N GLY A 91 -0.96 -13.84 -13.22
CA GLY A 91 -1.86 -12.98 -13.99
C GLY A 91 -3.04 -12.48 -13.13
N ILE A 92 -3.72 -13.36 -12.41
CA ILE A 92 -4.83 -13.02 -11.52
C ILE A 92 -4.38 -12.04 -10.43
N ILE A 93 -3.27 -12.32 -9.77
CA ILE A 93 -2.76 -11.44 -8.70
C ILE A 93 -2.39 -10.06 -9.26
N ALA A 94 -1.74 -9.99 -10.41
CA ALA A 94 -1.37 -8.72 -11.04
C ALA A 94 -2.61 -7.89 -11.46
N ASP A 95 -3.65 -8.53 -12.01
CA ASP A 95 -4.92 -7.86 -12.36
C ASP A 95 -5.61 -7.30 -11.09
N LEU A 96 -5.64 -8.07 -10.01
CA LEU A 96 -6.20 -7.63 -8.72
C LEU A 96 -5.40 -6.46 -8.13
N GLN A 97 -4.08 -6.52 -8.16
CA GLN A 97 -3.22 -5.42 -7.72
C GLN A 97 -3.54 -4.12 -8.47
N TRP A 98 -3.68 -4.19 -9.80
CA TRP A 98 -4.02 -3.02 -10.62
C TRP A 98 -5.39 -2.45 -10.27
N ARG A 99 -6.40 -3.31 -10.06
CA ARG A 99 -7.75 -2.89 -9.64
C ARG A 99 -7.73 -2.21 -8.27
N ILE A 100 -7.01 -2.77 -7.30
CA ILE A 100 -6.87 -2.20 -5.95
C ILE A 100 -6.08 -0.88 -5.99
N GLU A 101 -5.01 -0.81 -6.79
CA GLU A 101 -4.25 0.43 -6.96
C GLU A 101 -5.12 1.55 -7.54
N THR A 102 -5.82 1.27 -8.64
CA THR A 102 -6.60 2.31 -9.36
C THR A 102 -7.92 2.65 -8.66
N GLY A 103 -8.66 1.66 -8.17
CA GLY A 103 -9.95 1.85 -7.48
C GLY A 103 -9.81 2.27 -6.01
N GLY A 104 -8.78 1.74 -5.33
CA GLY A 104 -8.52 1.98 -3.93
C GLY A 104 -7.50 3.09 -3.66
N PHE A 105 -6.21 2.83 -3.90
CA PHE A 105 -5.14 3.77 -3.50
C PHE A 105 -5.20 5.10 -4.24
N MET A 106 -5.41 5.09 -5.57
CA MET A 106 -5.51 6.34 -6.33
C MET A 106 -6.74 7.14 -5.91
N ALA A 107 -7.88 6.49 -5.71
CA ALA A 107 -9.10 7.14 -5.26
C ALA A 107 -8.93 7.75 -3.85
N MET A 108 -8.34 7.00 -2.92
CA MET A 108 -8.02 7.51 -1.59
C MET A 108 -7.00 8.64 -1.63
N GLY A 109 -6.01 8.56 -2.50
CA GLY A 109 -5.03 9.62 -2.74
C GLY A 109 -5.69 10.90 -3.28
N GLU A 110 -6.57 10.79 -4.26
CA GLU A 110 -7.37 11.93 -4.76
C GLU A 110 -8.16 12.59 -3.63
N TYR A 111 -8.88 11.79 -2.85
CA TYR A 111 -9.68 12.29 -1.74
C TYR A 111 -8.81 12.98 -0.68
N LEU A 112 -7.84 12.27 -0.11
CA LEU A 112 -7.03 12.78 0.98
C LEU A 112 -6.24 14.03 0.59
N ARG A 113 -5.54 13.97 -0.54
CA ARG A 113 -4.61 15.00 -0.94
C ARG A 113 -5.29 16.28 -1.43
N ASN A 114 -6.50 16.18 -1.95
CA ASN A 114 -7.27 17.34 -2.39
C ASN A 114 -8.23 17.89 -1.30
N SER A 115 -8.37 17.22 -0.13
CA SER A 115 -9.26 17.68 0.94
C SER A 115 -8.55 17.99 2.26
N ALA A 116 -7.39 17.41 2.54
CA ALA A 116 -6.70 17.58 3.80
C ALA A 116 -5.92 18.90 3.83
N PRO A 117 -6.14 19.79 4.84
CA PRO A 117 -5.41 21.07 4.93
C PRO A 117 -3.88 20.90 4.96
N ALA A 118 -3.39 19.83 5.58
CA ALA A 118 -1.96 19.51 5.63
C ALA A 118 -1.34 19.18 4.27
N MET A 119 -2.17 18.97 3.22
CA MET A 119 -1.73 18.68 1.86
C MET A 119 -1.84 19.87 0.91
N LYS A 120 -2.13 21.08 1.43
CA LYS A 120 -2.18 22.29 0.62
C LYS A 120 -0.84 22.51 -0.09
N GLY A 121 -0.90 22.78 -1.41
CA GLY A 121 0.29 22.88 -2.26
C GLY A 121 0.99 21.54 -2.54
N ARG A 122 0.45 20.42 -2.04
CA ARG A 122 1.03 19.07 -2.14
C ARG A 122 -0.02 18.02 -2.55
N ALA A 123 -0.87 18.39 -3.50
CA ALA A 123 -1.95 17.52 -3.97
C ALA A 123 -1.47 16.21 -4.63
N LEU A 124 -0.22 16.17 -5.10
CA LEU A 124 0.44 14.95 -5.55
C LEU A 124 1.73 14.68 -4.77
N THR A 125 2.16 13.43 -4.74
CA THR A 125 3.48 13.03 -4.23
C THR A 125 4.57 13.43 -5.24
N GLY A 126 5.81 13.55 -4.77
CA GLY A 126 6.94 13.82 -5.64
C GLY A 126 7.52 15.21 -5.44
N THR A 127 8.29 15.66 -6.41
CA THR A 127 9.11 16.88 -6.32
C THR A 127 8.40 18.15 -6.74
N VAL A 128 7.29 18.04 -7.47
CA VAL A 128 6.51 19.17 -7.98
C VAL A 128 5.34 19.43 -7.05
N ASN A 129 5.15 20.69 -6.70
CA ASN A 129 4.00 21.12 -5.91
C ASN A 129 2.80 21.38 -6.82
N TYR A 130 1.65 20.83 -6.42
CA TYR A 130 0.38 21.05 -7.09
C TYR A 130 -0.65 21.54 -6.08
N GLU A 131 -1.48 22.48 -6.49
CA GLU A 131 -2.60 22.96 -5.69
C GLU A 131 -3.71 21.91 -5.62
N GLN A 132 -4.48 21.99 -4.55
CA GLN A 132 -5.64 21.13 -4.34
C GLN A 132 -6.78 21.52 -5.30
N ILE A 133 -7.48 20.52 -5.80
CA ILE A 133 -8.66 20.63 -6.64
C ILE A 133 -9.82 19.96 -5.90
N PRO A 134 -10.73 20.74 -5.26
CA PRO A 134 -11.79 20.18 -4.41
C PRO A 134 -12.69 19.15 -5.11
N GLU A 135 -12.94 19.33 -6.40
CA GLU A 135 -13.76 18.41 -7.20
C GLU A 135 -13.10 17.02 -7.33
N LEU A 136 -11.76 16.96 -7.34
CA LEU A 136 -11.04 15.67 -7.30
C LEU A 136 -11.21 14.98 -5.94
N ALA A 137 -11.33 15.74 -4.86
CA ALA A 137 -11.63 15.15 -3.56
C ALA A 137 -13.03 14.51 -3.53
N VAL A 138 -14.03 15.17 -4.10
CA VAL A 138 -15.39 14.61 -4.23
C VAL A 138 -15.34 13.32 -5.04
N ARG A 139 -14.80 13.38 -6.26
CA ARG A 139 -14.67 12.21 -7.13
C ARG A 139 -13.89 11.07 -6.49
N GLY A 140 -12.77 11.38 -5.83
CA GLY A 140 -11.95 10.38 -5.16
C GLY A 140 -12.70 9.65 -4.05
N LYS A 141 -13.51 10.37 -3.26
CA LYS A 141 -14.36 9.77 -2.24
C LYS A 141 -15.44 8.86 -2.84
N ASP A 142 -16.12 9.31 -3.91
CA ASP A 142 -17.16 8.52 -4.56
C ASP A 142 -16.58 7.24 -5.19
N ARG A 143 -15.43 7.36 -5.87
CA ARG A 143 -14.71 6.20 -6.44
C ARG A 143 -14.33 5.19 -5.37
N LEU A 144 -13.81 5.65 -4.22
CA LEU A 144 -13.44 4.77 -3.12
C LEU A 144 -14.66 4.07 -2.51
N THR A 145 -15.79 4.77 -2.40
CA THR A 145 -17.04 4.18 -1.92
C THR A 145 -17.51 3.07 -2.86
N HIS A 146 -17.61 3.33 -4.17
CA HIS A 146 -17.98 2.32 -5.16
C HIS A 146 -17.01 1.13 -5.15
N PHE A 147 -15.70 1.39 -5.03
CA PHE A 147 -14.72 0.32 -4.91
C PHE A 147 -14.99 -0.59 -3.70
N PHE A 148 -15.39 -0.01 -2.56
CA PHE A 148 -15.72 -0.79 -1.37
C PHE A 148 -17.06 -1.51 -1.47
N ASP A 149 -18.02 -0.99 -2.25
CA ASP A 149 -19.28 -1.70 -2.55
C ASP A 149 -19.02 -2.98 -3.39
N ASP A 150 -18.06 -2.92 -4.33
CA ASP A 150 -17.72 -4.04 -5.22
C ASP A 150 -16.84 -5.11 -4.55
N ILE A 151 -16.14 -4.77 -3.46
CA ILE A 151 -15.14 -5.66 -2.83
C ILE A 151 -15.76 -6.93 -2.26
N ASP A 152 -16.97 -6.88 -1.75
CA ASP A 152 -17.65 -8.06 -1.17
C ASP A 152 -17.86 -9.16 -2.22
N GLU A 153 -18.31 -8.78 -3.41
CA GLU A 153 -18.49 -9.70 -4.53
C GLU A 153 -17.13 -10.21 -5.05
N LEU A 154 -16.14 -9.33 -5.15
CA LEU A 154 -14.79 -9.68 -5.60
C LEU A 154 -14.16 -10.78 -4.73
N ILE A 155 -14.30 -10.67 -3.41
CA ILE A 155 -13.81 -11.67 -2.45
C ILE A 155 -14.71 -12.91 -2.49
N GLY A 156 -16.03 -12.73 -2.42
CA GLY A 156 -16.99 -13.82 -2.34
C GLY A 156 -16.69 -14.77 -1.18
N THR A 157 -16.79 -16.06 -1.41
CA THR A 157 -16.53 -17.09 -0.39
C THR A 157 -15.07 -17.50 -0.26
N LYS A 158 -14.18 -16.96 -1.11
CA LYS A 158 -12.74 -17.29 -1.09
C LYS A 158 -12.09 -16.89 0.23
N PRO A 159 -11.10 -17.63 0.72
CA PRO A 159 -10.35 -17.26 1.92
C PRO A 159 -9.50 -16.00 1.71
N TYR A 160 -8.95 -15.78 0.50
CA TYR A 160 -8.13 -14.62 0.13
C TYR A 160 -8.61 -14.02 -1.19
N VAL A 161 -8.22 -12.78 -1.47
CA VAL A 161 -8.70 -12.03 -2.64
C VAL A 161 -8.42 -12.77 -3.95
N ALA A 162 -7.24 -13.37 -4.08
CA ALA A 162 -6.82 -14.10 -5.28
C ALA A 162 -7.23 -15.60 -5.28
N GLY A 163 -7.85 -16.12 -4.22
CA GLY A 163 -8.26 -17.53 -4.12
C GLY A 163 -7.82 -18.17 -2.80
N GLU A 164 -7.14 -19.33 -2.88
CA GLU A 164 -6.86 -20.17 -1.71
C GLU A 164 -5.62 -19.72 -0.91
N THR A 165 -4.74 -18.92 -1.48
CA THR A 165 -3.47 -18.52 -0.86
C THR A 165 -3.37 -17.02 -0.66
N PHE A 166 -2.81 -16.62 0.48
CA PHE A 166 -2.49 -15.22 0.77
C PHE A 166 -1.48 -14.67 -0.24
N SER A 167 -1.68 -13.44 -0.70
CA SER A 167 -0.88 -12.82 -1.75
C SER A 167 -0.70 -11.31 -1.52
N VAL A 168 0.09 -10.67 -2.38
CA VAL A 168 0.25 -9.21 -2.39
C VAL A 168 -1.07 -8.48 -2.64
N ALA A 169 -2.06 -9.09 -3.29
CA ALA A 169 -3.38 -8.50 -3.47
C ALA A 169 -4.11 -8.33 -2.12
N ASP A 170 -3.93 -9.27 -1.18
CA ASP A 170 -4.47 -9.17 0.17
C ASP A 170 -3.77 -8.07 0.98
N ILE A 171 -2.45 -7.94 0.81
CA ILE A 171 -1.68 -6.85 1.43
C ILE A 171 -2.20 -5.49 0.93
N ASP A 172 -2.38 -5.35 -0.36
CA ASP A 172 -2.88 -4.11 -0.98
C ASP A 172 -4.26 -3.75 -0.47
N LEU A 173 -5.19 -4.69 -0.49
CA LEU A 173 -6.57 -4.46 -0.06
C LEU A 173 -6.64 -4.12 1.44
N LEU A 174 -5.91 -4.84 2.30
CA LEU A 174 -5.85 -4.54 3.72
C LEU A 174 -5.37 -3.10 3.97
N VAL A 175 -4.27 -2.73 3.33
CA VAL A 175 -3.65 -1.42 3.57
C VAL A 175 -4.54 -0.29 3.05
N VAL A 176 -5.24 -0.44 1.93
CA VAL A 176 -6.15 0.61 1.45
C VAL A 176 -7.37 0.77 2.35
N ILE A 177 -7.93 -0.32 2.88
CA ILE A 177 -9.05 -0.26 3.83
C ILE A 177 -8.61 0.47 5.11
N ASP A 178 -7.46 0.10 5.68
CA ASP A 178 -6.93 0.77 6.87
C ASP A 178 -6.60 2.24 6.61
N PHE A 179 -6.07 2.55 5.44
CA PHE A 179 -5.79 3.92 5.03
C PHE A 179 -7.07 4.77 4.92
N ALA A 180 -8.15 4.20 4.39
CA ALA A 180 -9.44 4.86 4.28
C ALA A 180 -10.07 5.17 5.66
N LYS A 181 -9.84 4.31 6.66
CA LYS A 181 -10.30 4.54 8.04
C LYS A 181 -9.79 5.83 8.65
N TRP A 182 -8.63 6.35 8.25
CA TRP A 182 -8.13 7.66 8.70
C TRP A 182 -9.11 8.80 8.36
N ARG A 183 -9.90 8.61 7.30
CA ARG A 183 -10.93 9.57 6.87
C ARG A 183 -12.34 9.09 7.21
N LYS A 184 -12.46 8.11 8.11
CA LYS A 184 -13.74 7.52 8.55
C LYS A 184 -14.54 6.89 7.39
N ILE A 185 -13.85 6.41 6.36
CA ILE A 185 -14.44 5.60 5.30
C ILE A 185 -14.14 4.14 5.62
N THR A 186 -15.18 3.32 5.69
CA THR A 186 -15.09 1.91 6.06
C THR A 186 -15.84 1.06 5.04
N LEU A 187 -15.58 -0.23 5.04
CA LEU A 187 -16.38 -1.19 4.30
C LEU A 187 -17.86 -1.06 4.68
N PRO A 188 -18.80 -1.26 3.73
CA PRO A 188 -20.22 -1.32 4.02
C PRO A 188 -20.53 -2.38 5.09
N LYS A 189 -21.48 -2.10 5.97
CA LYS A 189 -21.89 -3.08 7.00
C LYS A 189 -22.47 -4.36 6.41
N THR A 190 -23.00 -4.28 5.19
CA THR A 190 -23.56 -5.40 4.42
C THR A 190 -22.52 -6.27 3.75
N ALA A 191 -21.26 -5.82 3.68
CA ALA A 191 -20.15 -6.52 3.02
C ALA A 191 -19.60 -7.67 3.91
N VAL A 192 -20.39 -8.74 4.06
CA VAL A 192 -20.14 -9.86 4.99
C VAL A 192 -18.85 -10.62 4.63
N ASN A 193 -18.62 -10.86 3.33
CA ASN A 193 -17.42 -11.55 2.86
C ASN A 193 -16.17 -10.70 3.06
N ALA A 194 -16.26 -9.41 2.78
CA ALA A 194 -15.15 -8.47 2.96
C ALA A 194 -14.78 -8.32 4.45
N TRP A 195 -15.76 -8.28 5.36
CA TRP A 195 -15.48 -8.24 6.79
C TRP A 195 -14.85 -9.54 7.30
N ARG A 196 -15.37 -10.71 6.91
CA ARG A 196 -14.78 -12.02 7.23
C ARG A 196 -13.32 -12.08 6.77
N TRP A 197 -13.06 -11.68 5.51
CA TRP A 197 -11.71 -11.61 4.96
C TRP A 197 -10.83 -10.62 5.74
N TYR A 198 -11.34 -9.44 6.03
CA TYR A 198 -10.59 -8.40 6.74
C TYR A 198 -10.18 -8.87 8.15
N GLU A 199 -11.06 -9.51 8.91
CA GLU A 199 -10.76 -10.09 10.22
C GLU A 199 -9.66 -11.16 10.11
N THR A 200 -9.76 -12.04 9.13
CA THR A 200 -8.77 -13.10 8.89
C THR A 200 -7.39 -12.53 8.56
N VAL A 201 -7.33 -11.57 7.61
CA VAL A 201 -6.06 -11.01 7.13
C VAL A 201 -5.44 -10.07 8.16
N SER A 202 -6.22 -9.25 8.85
CA SER A 202 -5.71 -8.36 9.88
C SER A 202 -5.16 -9.09 11.10
N ALA A 203 -5.61 -10.32 11.38
CA ALA A 203 -5.12 -11.15 12.47
C ALA A 203 -3.77 -11.83 12.19
N ARG A 204 -3.24 -11.75 10.96
CA ARG A 204 -1.94 -12.36 10.63
C ARG A 204 -0.80 -11.72 11.41
N PRO A 205 0.19 -12.50 11.89
CA PRO A 205 1.32 -11.95 12.64
C PRO A 205 2.09 -10.86 11.88
N SER A 206 2.26 -11.02 10.57
CA SER A 206 2.93 -10.06 9.69
C SER A 206 2.22 -8.71 9.61
N THR A 207 0.88 -8.71 9.65
CA THR A 207 0.08 -7.48 9.61
C THR A 207 0.06 -6.79 10.96
N GLN A 208 -0.03 -7.55 12.06
CA GLN A 208 -0.02 -7.02 13.42
C GLN A 208 1.34 -6.44 13.81
N SER A 209 2.44 -7.09 13.43
CA SER A 209 3.81 -6.62 13.73
C SER A 209 4.15 -5.28 13.06
N VAL A 210 3.39 -4.87 12.03
CA VAL A 210 3.62 -3.66 11.25
C VAL A 210 2.38 -2.76 11.21
N GLU A 211 1.56 -2.79 12.25
CA GLU A 211 0.39 -1.93 12.35
C GLU A 211 0.72 -0.45 12.11
N PRO A 212 -0.20 0.29 11.48
CA PRO A 212 -0.01 1.73 11.35
C PRO A 212 -0.05 2.35 12.74
N VAL A 213 0.92 3.19 13.04
CA VAL A 213 0.88 3.99 14.27
C VAL A 213 -0.40 4.83 14.22
N SER A 214 -1.31 4.59 15.14
CA SER A 214 -2.54 5.38 15.29
C SER A 214 -2.16 6.85 15.47
N ARG A 215 -2.80 7.72 14.69
CA ARG A 215 -2.66 9.18 14.84
C ARG A 215 -3.64 9.72 15.85
#